data_ed88a37a356b725ac9cba44f8a80fffe
#
_entry.id   ed88a37a356b725ac9cba44f8a80fffe
#
_cell.length_a   1.000
_cell.length_b   1.000
_cell.length_c   1.000
_cell.angle_alpha   90.00
_cell.angle_beta   90.00
_cell.angle_gamma   90.00
#
_symmetry.space_group_name_H-M   'P 1'
#
loop_
_entity.id
_entity.type
_entity.pdbx_description
1 polymer ?
#
loop_
_entity_poly.entity_id
_entity_poly.type
_entity_poly.pdbx_seq_one_letter_code
_entity_poly.pdbx_strand_id
1 'polypeptide(L)'
;NLSPLINGGDSQTIYRAGTPPLPLIASFAKALRLALEEQPKAYLKVKEINNYLRDELIKIDSITINSKIDSSPYILNFSIKGIKPETMIHKLEAKDVYLSTKTACSSKEDYSKSIYELTKDKEISKTSLRLSLSKDSTMEEAKEFIKILKNNL
;
A
#
# COMPACT_ATOMS: atom_id res chain seq x y z
N ASN A 1 -13.07 3.61 33.38
CA ASN A 1 -13.66 2.27 33.51
C ASN A 1 -14.25 1.85 32.17
N LEU A 2 -13.86 0.66 31.67
CA LEU A 2 -14.42 0.06 30.48
C LEU A 2 -15.51 -0.94 30.91
N SER A 3 -16.67 -0.85 30.27
CA SER A 3 -17.73 -1.85 30.44
C SER A 3 -17.56 -3.00 29.43
N PRO A 4 -17.83 -4.24 29.81
CA PRO A 4 -17.79 -5.37 28.88
C PRO A 4 -18.82 -5.21 27.76
N LEU A 5 -18.41 -5.52 26.52
CA LEU A 5 -19.35 -5.57 25.39
C LEU A 5 -20.16 -6.88 25.39
N ILE A 6 -19.56 -7.98 25.88
CA ILE A 6 -20.15 -9.30 25.94
C ILE A 6 -19.92 -9.84 27.35
N ASN A 7 -21.01 -10.10 28.06
CA ASN A 7 -21.00 -10.68 29.39
C ASN A 7 -21.03 -12.21 29.31
N GLY A 8 -20.46 -12.88 30.31
CA GLY A 8 -20.41 -14.35 30.38
C GLY A 8 -19.41 -14.83 31.43
N GLY A 9 -18.90 -16.05 31.25
CA GLY A 9 -17.95 -16.66 32.17
C GLY A 9 -16.57 -15.99 32.15
N ASP A 10 -15.83 -16.13 33.23
CA ASP A 10 -14.56 -15.44 33.52
C ASP A 10 -13.31 -16.14 32.92
N SER A 11 -13.51 -17.06 31.95
CA SER A 11 -12.42 -17.90 31.41
C SER A 11 -11.39 -17.13 30.56
N GLN A 12 -11.66 -15.89 30.20
CA GLN A 12 -10.77 -15.06 29.37
C GLN A 12 -10.43 -13.73 30.05
N THR A 13 -11.19 -12.70 29.75
CA THR A 13 -11.01 -11.36 30.34
C THR A 13 -12.34 -10.81 30.82
N ILE A 14 -12.28 -9.90 31.79
CA ILE A 14 -13.46 -9.18 32.27
C ILE A 14 -14.14 -8.31 31.20
N TYR A 15 -13.45 -8.05 30.06
CA TYR A 15 -13.98 -7.17 29.02
C TYR A 15 -14.73 -7.92 27.92
N ARG A 16 -14.43 -9.20 27.74
CA ARG A 16 -15.03 -9.99 26.67
C ARG A 16 -15.05 -11.46 27.05
N ALA A 17 -16.21 -11.97 27.36
CA ALA A 17 -16.44 -13.40 27.60
C ALA A 17 -16.52 -14.19 26.29
N GLY A 18 -16.32 -15.50 26.38
CA GLY A 18 -16.51 -16.45 25.28
C GLY A 18 -15.29 -17.37 25.07
N THR A 19 -15.55 -18.58 24.62
CA THR A 19 -14.52 -19.57 24.30
C THR A 19 -13.63 -19.08 23.15
N PRO A 20 -12.29 -19.12 23.28
CA PRO A 20 -11.38 -18.75 22.20
C PRO A 20 -11.57 -19.63 20.96
N PRO A 21 -11.55 -19.05 19.74
CA PRO A 21 -11.68 -19.81 18.50
C PRO A 21 -10.34 -20.50 18.18
N LEU A 22 -10.05 -21.62 18.84
CA LEU A 22 -8.77 -22.32 18.74
C LEU A 22 -8.29 -22.58 17.29
N PRO A 23 -9.17 -23.01 16.34
CA PRO A 23 -8.73 -23.19 14.95
C PRO A 23 -8.18 -21.91 14.31
N LEU A 24 -8.81 -20.76 14.56
CA LEU A 24 -8.34 -19.48 14.04
C LEU A 24 -7.02 -19.04 14.70
N ILE A 25 -6.88 -19.27 16.00
CA ILE A 25 -5.64 -18.97 16.74
C ILE A 25 -4.50 -19.83 16.21
N ALA A 26 -4.71 -21.14 16.02
CA ALA A 26 -3.70 -22.04 15.49
C ALA A 26 -3.30 -21.67 14.04
N SER A 27 -4.29 -21.34 13.20
CA SER A 27 -4.06 -20.89 11.83
C SER A 27 -3.26 -19.59 11.78
N PHE A 28 -3.61 -18.62 12.63
CA PHE A 28 -2.88 -17.36 12.75
C PHE A 28 -1.44 -17.58 13.21
N ALA A 29 -1.21 -18.39 14.24
CA ALA A 29 0.11 -18.72 14.73
C ALA A 29 0.99 -19.38 13.64
N LYS A 30 0.40 -20.30 12.86
CA LYS A 30 1.09 -20.92 11.72
C LYS A 30 1.43 -19.91 10.63
N ALA A 31 0.49 -19.05 10.25
CA ALA A 31 0.70 -18.02 9.25
C ALA A 31 1.78 -17.02 9.67
N LEU A 32 1.76 -16.58 10.94
CA LEU A 32 2.76 -15.68 11.50
C LEU A 32 4.16 -16.30 11.46
N ARG A 33 4.30 -17.57 11.86
CA ARG A 33 5.58 -18.26 11.81
C ARG A 33 6.14 -18.30 10.38
N LEU A 34 5.33 -18.71 9.41
CA LEU A 34 5.76 -18.75 8.00
C LEU A 34 6.13 -17.35 7.47
N ALA A 35 5.36 -16.34 7.83
CA ALA A 35 5.64 -14.96 7.43
C ALA A 35 6.98 -14.46 7.99
N LEU A 36 7.29 -14.76 9.26
CA LEU A 36 8.55 -14.39 9.89
C LEU A 36 9.76 -15.10 9.26
N GLU A 37 9.61 -16.37 8.89
CA GLU A 37 10.65 -17.15 8.20
C GLU A 37 10.97 -16.56 6.80
N GLU A 38 9.97 -16.10 6.07
CA GLU A 38 10.12 -15.57 4.71
C GLU A 38 10.48 -14.07 4.65
N GLN A 39 10.12 -13.32 5.67
CA GLN A 39 10.15 -11.85 5.68
C GLN A 39 11.53 -11.25 5.34
N PRO A 40 12.69 -11.74 5.85
CA PRO A 40 13.97 -11.11 5.53
C PRO A 40 14.29 -11.17 4.03
N LYS A 41 14.04 -12.33 3.39
CA LYS A 41 14.26 -12.52 1.95
C LYS A 41 13.27 -11.70 1.12
N ALA A 42 12.00 -11.72 1.50
CA ALA A 42 10.94 -10.96 0.83
C ALA A 42 11.23 -9.46 0.90
N TYR A 43 11.66 -8.96 2.05
CA TYR A 43 12.00 -7.55 2.23
C TYR A 43 13.12 -7.09 1.29
N LEU A 44 14.20 -7.86 1.16
CA LEU A 44 15.32 -7.51 0.29
C LEU A 44 14.89 -7.47 -1.18
N LYS A 45 14.14 -8.48 -1.63
CA LYS A 45 13.58 -8.55 -2.98
C LYS A 45 12.69 -7.35 -3.29
N VAL A 46 11.74 -7.07 -2.40
CA VAL A 46 10.80 -5.95 -2.60
C VAL A 46 11.52 -4.61 -2.56
N LYS A 47 12.55 -4.46 -1.72
CA LYS A 47 13.38 -3.26 -1.67
C LYS A 47 14.13 -3.02 -2.98
N GLU A 48 14.68 -4.08 -3.59
CA GLU A 48 15.32 -4.00 -4.90
C GLU A 48 14.34 -3.51 -5.99
N ILE A 49 13.13 -4.10 -6.05
CA ILE A 49 12.08 -3.69 -6.98
C ILE A 49 11.64 -2.24 -6.73
N ASN A 50 11.45 -1.85 -5.47
CA ASN A 50 11.07 -0.48 -5.11
C ASN A 50 12.16 0.53 -5.55
N ASN A 51 13.42 0.23 -5.32
CA ASN A 51 14.53 1.09 -5.76
C ASN A 51 14.54 1.24 -7.29
N TYR A 52 14.41 0.14 -8.04
CA TYR A 52 14.30 0.20 -9.49
C TYR A 52 13.14 1.10 -9.94
N LEU A 53 11.96 0.94 -9.34
CA LEU A 53 10.80 1.77 -9.66
C LEU A 53 11.06 3.26 -9.37
N ARG A 54 11.69 3.58 -8.25
CA ARG A 54 12.08 4.96 -7.92
C ARG A 54 13.04 5.55 -8.95
N ASP A 55 14.08 4.81 -9.32
CA ASP A 55 15.09 5.24 -10.27
C ASP A 55 14.50 5.49 -11.67
N GLU A 56 13.49 4.72 -12.07
CA GLU A 56 12.80 4.93 -13.34
C GLU A 56 11.76 6.06 -13.29
N LEU A 57 11.02 6.19 -12.19
CA LEU A 57 9.99 7.22 -12.04
C LEU A 57 10.60 8.62 -11.93
N ILE A 58 11.74 8.78 -11.25
CA ILE A 58 12.40 10.09 -11.09
C ILE A 58 12.92 10.68 -12.43
N LYS A 59 13.10 9.83 -13.46
CA LYS A 59 13.50 10.25 -14.81
C LYS A 59 12.36 10.90 -15.60
N ILE A 60 11.14 10.89 -15.07
CA ILE A 60 9.95 11.41 -15.73
C ILE A 60 9.58 12.74 -15.10
N ASP A 61 9.76 13.85 -15.82
CA ASP A 61 9.60 15.24 -15.31
C ASP A 61 8.23 15.52 -14.69
N SER A 62 7.18 14.85 -15.16
CA SER A 62 5.82 15.01 -14.64
C SER A 62 5.56 14.24 -13.33
N ILE A 63 6.52 13.43 -12.86
CA ILE A 63 6.34 12.57 -11.68
C ILE A 63 7.11 13.12 -10.48
N THR A 64 6.43 13.13 -9.33
CA THR A 64 7.03 13.44 -8.02
C THR A 64 6.84 12.23 -7.11
N ILE A 65 7.93 11.70 -6.54
CA ILE A 65 7.87 10.61 -5.56
C ILE A 65 7.59 11.19 -4.17
N ASN A 66 6.50 10.73 -3.55
CA ASN A 66 6.06 11.22 -2.23
C ASN A 66 6.58 10.36 -1.08
N SER A 67 6.80 9.06 -1.30
CA SER A 67 7.35 8.14 -0.29
C SER A 67 8.81 8.48 0.00
N LYS A 68 9.17 8.65 1.27
CA LYS A 68 10.56 8.84 1.70
C LYS A 68 11.39 7.59 1.41
N ILE A 69 12.72 7.75 1.31
CA ILE A 69 13.64 6.65 1.00
C ILE A 69 13.70 5.59 2.12
N ASP A 70 13.48 6.00 3.35
CA ASP A 70 13.45 5.17 4.56
C ASP A 70 12.06 4.59 4.88
N SER A 71 11.06 4.86 4.03
CA SER A 71 9.72 4.27 4.17
C SER A 71 9.72 2.77 3.86
N SER A 72 8.65 2.09 4.26
CA SER A 72 8.44 0.68 3.90
C SER A 72 8.56 0.46 2.39
N PRO A 73 9.39 -0.48 1.91
CA PRO A 73 9.56 -0.73 0.49
C PRO A 73 8.33 -1.37 -0.18
N TYR A 74 7.38 -1.85 0.60
CA TYR A 74 6.13 -2.45 0.09
C TYR A 74 5.15 -1.43 -0.48
N ILE A 75 5.35 -0.13 -0.22
CA ILE A 75 4.47 0.93 -0.68
C ILE A 75 5.30 2.04 -1.33
N LEU A 76 4.97 2.37 -2.57
CA LEU A 76 5.53 3.51 -3.29
C LEU A 76 4.39 4.45 -3.68
N ASN A 77 4.42 5.67 -3.13
CA ASN A 77 3.48 6.72 -3.49
C ASN A 77 4.18 7.77 -4.35
N PHE A 78 3.55 8.14 -5.43
CA PHE A 78 4.01 9.17 -6.36
C PHE A 78 2.83 9.94 -6.92
N SER A 79 3.07 11.14 -7.42
CA SER A 79 2.07 12.02 -8.04
C SER A 79 2.43 12.30 -9.48
N ILE A 80 1.41 12.43 -10.36
CA ILE A 80 1.60 12.76 -11.77
C ILE A 80 0.98 14.12 -12.02
N LYS A 81 1.82 15.12 -12.30
CA LYS A 81 1.38 16.50 -12.54
C LYS A 81 0.44 16.58 -13.75
N GLY A 82 -0.69 17.23 -13.58
CA GLY A 82 -1.64 17.50 -14.67
C GLY A 82 -2.57 16.35 -15.04
N ILE A 83 -2.44 15.18 -14.41
CA ILE A 83 -3.30 14.02 -14.67
C ILE A 83 -4.12 13.68 -13.43
N LYS A 84 -5.43 13.54 -13.59
CA LYS A 84 -6.31 13.05 -12.52
C LYS A 84 -5.99 11.58 -12.23
N PRO A 85 -5.83 11.18 -10.97
CA PRO A 85 -5.49 9.81 -10.58
C PRO A 85 -6.46 8.77 -11.13
N GLU A 86 -7.75 9.05 -11.10
CA GLU A 86 -8.81 8.16 -11.62
C GLU A 86 -8.63 7.90 -13.12
N THR A 87 -8.28 8.93 -13.90
CA THR A 87 -8.03 8.80 -15.34
C THR A 87 -6.83 7.88 -15.60
N MET A 88 -5.75 8.06 -14.82
CA MET A 88 -4.56 7.20 -14.96
C MET A 88 -4.87 5.76 -14.55
N ILE A 89 -5.60 5.55 -13.45
CA ILE A 89 -6.02 4.21 -13.01
C ILE A 89 -6.78 3.49 -14.11
N HIS A 90 -7.80 4.11 -14.72
CA HIS A 90 -8.57 3.48 -15.80
C HIS A 90 -7.72 3.09 -17.01
N LYS A 91 -6.73 3.94 -17.38
CA LYS A 91 -5.79 3.61 -18.45
C LYS A 91 -4.90 2.40 -18.11
N LEU A 92 -4.48 2.30 -16.85
CA LEU A 92 -3.62 1.23 -16.36
C LEU A 92 -4.40 -0.08 -16.16
N GLU A 93 -5.62 -0.02 -15.63
CA GLU A 93 -6.52 -1.17 -15.46
C GLU A 93 -6.84 -1.85 -16.79
N ALA A 94 -6.98 -1.09 -17.88
CA ALA A 94 -7.14 -1.63 -19.23
C ALA A 94 -5.91 -2.43 -19.73
N LYS A 95 -4.82 -2.43 -18.97
CA LYS A 95 -3.57 -3.18 -19.21
C LYS A 95 -3.23 -4.11 -18.04
N ASP A 96 -4.23 -4.49 -17.24
CA ASP A 96 -4.08 -5.35 -16.06
C ASP A 96 -3.11 -4.82 -14.99
N VAL A 97 -2.95 -3.50 -14.91
CA VAL A 97 -2.15 -2.82 -13.89
C VAL A 97 -3.05 -2.10 -12.91
N TYR A 98 -3.03 -2.53 -11.65
CA TYR A 98 -3.93 -2.05 -10.61
C TYR A 98 -3.19 -1.20 -9.58
N LEU A 99 -3.56 0.06 -9.48
CA LEU A 99 -3.07 1.02 -8.50
C LEU A 99 -4.22 1.52 -7.62
N SER A 100 -3.85 2.21 -6.55
CA SER A 100 -4.83 2.87 -5.70
C SER A 100 -4.57 4.38 -5.65
N THR A 101 -5.62 5.15 -5.44
CA THR A 101 -5.51 6.59 -5.17
C THR A 101 -5.48 6.85 -3.66
N LYS A 102 -6.49 7.48 -3.13
CA LYS A 102 -6.71 7.74 -1.71
C LYS A 102 -7.40 6.56 -1.02
N THR A 103 -7.44 6.57 0.31
CA THR A 103 -8.19 5.57 1.07
C THR A 103 -9.69 5.70 0.83
N ALA A 104 -10.43 4.58 0.86
CA ALA A 104 -11.90 4.57 0.71
C ALA A 104 -12.61 5.49 1.72
N CYS A 105 -12.08 5.59 2.94
CA CYS A 105 -12.61 6.47 3.99
C CYS A 105 -12.48 7.97 3.67
N SER A 106 -11.65 8.35 2.70
CA SER A 106 -11.46 9.75 2.25
C SER A 106 -12.22 10.06 0.96
N SER A 107 -13.26 9.29 0.62
CA SER A 107 -14.01 9.42 -0.65
C SER A 107 -14.65 10.80 -0.86
N LYS A 108 -14.96 11.52 0.21
CA LYS A 108 -15.55 12.88 0.15
C LYS A 108 -14.55 13.98 -0.20
N GLU A 109 -13.25 13.73 -0.05
CA GLU A 109 -12.20 14.71 -0.32
C GLU A 109 -11.66 14.53 -1.74
N ASP A 110 -11.26 15.60 -2.40
CA ASP A 110 -10.66 15.57 -3.74
C ASP A 110 -9.13 15.30 -3.70
N TYR A 111 -8.55 15.07 -2.51
CA TYR A 111 -7.13 14.87 -2.29
C TYR A 111 -6.85 13.80 -1.22
N SER A 112 -5.62 13.28 -1.19
CA SER A 112 -5.14 12.36 -0.16
C SER A 112 -4.69 13.12 1.08
N LYS A 113 -5.41 12.99 2.21
CA LYS A 113 -5.04 13.63 3.48
C LYS A 113 -3.63 13.23 3.94
N SER A 114 -3.28 11.95 3.81
CA SER A 114 -1.96 11.45 4.23
C SER A 114 -0.83 12.09 3.42
N ILE A 115 -1.02 12.24 2.11
CA ILE A 115 -0.02 12.88 1.26
C ILE A 115 0.04 14.39 1.51
N TYR A 116 -1.11 15.03 1.74
CA TYR A 116 -1.14 16.43 2.13
C TYR A 116 -0.39 16.68 3.44
N GLU A 117 -0.60 15.85 4.46
CA GLU A 117 0.11 15.98 5.73
C GLU A 117 1.62 15.77 5.59
N LEU A 118 2.03 14.91 4.67
CA LEU A 118 3.44 14.63 4.37
C LEU A 118 4.13 15.76 3.59
N THR A 119 3.44 16.31 2.58
CA THR A 119 4.04 17.24 1.61
C THR A 119 3.66 18.71 1.85
N LYS A 120 2.53 18.95 2.53
CA LYS A 120 1.84 20.23 2.66
C LYS A 120 1.48 20.88 1.32
N ASP A 121 1.44 20.07 0.26
CA ASP A 121 1.09 20.47 -1.10
C ASP A 121 -0.22 19.82 -1.53
N LYS A 122 -1.21 20.68 -1.84
CA LYS A 122 -2.55 20.22 -2.21
C LYS A 122 -2.57 19.64 -3.62
N GLU A 123 -1.81 20.19 -4.55
CA GLU A 123 -1.77 19.69 -5.93
C GLU A 123 -1.09 18.30 -6.02
N ILE A 124 0.04 18.12 -5.31
CA ILE A 124 0.67 16.81 -5.16
C ILE A 124 -0.32 15.80 -4.54
N SER A 125 -1.03 16.20 -3.50
CA SER A 125 -1.97 15.31 -2.80
C SER A 125 -3.23 14.95 -3.62
N LYS A 126 -3.63 15.79 -4.58
CA LYS A 126 -4.73 15.52 -5.51
C LYS A 126 -4.35 14.54 -6.62
N THR A 127 -3.09 14.51 -7.02
CA THR A 127 -2.61 13.72 -8.17
C THR A 127 -1.87 12.46 -7.75
N SER A 128 -1.95 12.09 -6.47
CA SER A 128 -1.18 10.98 -5.90
C SER A 128 -1.76 9.60 -6.23
N LEU A 129 -0.86 8.68 -6.56
CA LEU A 129 -1.10 7.27 -6.80
C LEU A 129 -0.29 6.42 -5.83
N ARG A 130 -0.84 5.28 -5.41
CA ARG A 130 -0.16 4.33 -4.53
C ARG A 130 0.03 3.00 -5.26
N LEU A 131 1.28 2.64 -5.43
CA LEU A 131 1.71 1.32 -5.87
C LEU A 131 2.02 0.48 -4.63
N SER A 132 1.47 -0.74 -4.59
CA SER A 132 1.71 -1.70 -3.51
C SER A 132 2.43 -2.91 -4.07
N LEU A 133 3.50 -3.32 -3.41
CA LEU A 133 4.31 -4.49 -3.75
C LEU A 133 4.09 -5.60 -2.73
N SER A 134 4.32 -6.83 -3.14
CA SER A 134 4.27 -8.02 -2.29
C SER A 134 5.54 -8.87 -2.46
N LYS A 135 5.68 -9.90 -1.64
CA LYS A 135 6.74 -10.89 -1.79
C LYS A 135 6.72 -11.60 -3.16
N ASP A 136 5.56 -11.62 -3.79
CA ASP A 136 5.34 -12.30 -5.07
C ASP A 136 5.62 -11.38 -6.28
N SER A 137 5.69 -10.05 -6.06
CA SER A 137 6.04 -9.09 -7.11
C SER A 137 7.40 -9.41 -7.75
N THR A 138 7.50 -9.18 -9.05
CA THR A 138 8.70 -9.50 -9.85
C THR A 138 9.32 -8.26 -10.47
N MET A 139 10.59 -8.34 -10.84
CA MET A 139 11.29 -7.28 -11.55
C MET A 139 10.73 -7.09 -12.97
N GLU A 140 10.28 -8.16 -13.59
CA GLU A 140 9.65 -8.16 -14.90
C GLU A 140 8.34 -7.36 -14.90
N GLU A 141 7.48 -7.58 -13.90
CA GLU A 141 6.25 -6.78 -13.70
C GLU A 141 6.57 -5.30 -13.47
N ALA A 142 7.60 -5.00 -12.69
CA ALA A 142 8.03 -3.62 -12.46
C ALA A 142 8.50 -2.94 -13.76
N LYS A 143 9.25 -3.63 -14.62
CA LYS A 143 9.67 -3.12 -15.92
C LYS A 143 8.49 -2.89 -16.86
N GLU A 144 7.55 -3.83 -16.90
CA GLU A 144 6.36 -3.71 -17.75
C GLU A 144 5.45 -2.58 -17.23
N PHE A 145 5.30 -2.43 -15.93
CA PHE A 145 4.60 -1.28 -15.34
C PHE A 145 5.18 0.06 -15.80
N ILE A 146 6.50 0.23 -15.73
CA ILE A 146 7.18 1.49 -16.16
C ILE A 146 6.93 1.74 -17.66
N LYS A 147 7.00 0.72 -18.50
CA LYS A 147 6.73 0.83 -19.92
C LYS A 147 5.28 1.23 -20.20
N ILE A 148 4.32 0.57 -19.56
CA ILE A 148 2.90 0.90 -19.69
C ILE A 148 2.62 2.33 -19.19
N LEU A 149 3.19 2.72 -18.04
CA LEU A 149 3.02 4.06 -17.48
C LEU A 149 3.54 5.14 -18.46
N LYS A 150 4.77 4.98 -18.98
CA LYS A 150 5.37 5.93 -19.95
C LYS A 150 4.53 6.08 -21.23
N ASN A 151 3.87 5.02 -21.68
CA ASN A 151 3.03 5.06 -22.88
C ASN A 151 1.65 5.71 -22.65
N ASN A 152 1.28 5.99 -21.39
CA ASN A 152 -0.01 6.56 -21.03
C ASN A 152 0.08 7.98 -20.42
N LEU A 153 1.28 8.52 -20.30
CA LEU A 153 1.55 9.90 -19.93
C LEU A 153 1.41 10.83 -21.13
#